data_902dc41e40f445990bad49e8ffe5e9e6
#
_entry.id   902dc41e40f445990bad49e8ffe5e9e6
#
_cell.length_a   1.000
_cell.length_b   1.000
_cell.length_c   1.000
_cell.angle_alpha   90.00
_cell.angle_beta   90.00
_cell.angle_gamma   90.00
#
_symmetry.space_group_name_H-M   'P 1'
#
loop_
_entity.id
_entity.type
_entity.pdbx_description
1 polymer ?
#
loop_
_entity_poly.entity_id
_entity_poly.type
_entity_poly.pdbx_seq_one_letter_code
_entity_poly.pdbx_strand_id
1 'polypeptide(L)'
;MSEAPPPPAPRRVRLGLTPRRLAVLLGVWIVAVGAALLIADALDSPVGEGARDEAQAVAPGPVQVPGGALAAGDGLPPLALVLDRPLPDGVGDLPPIRQAVRLSELARSDPDPRRLVELGSVLQLLGDPENATRAYRAAAARAPDDLAARAGLAMVEGAGGGAGLARAAAGLAALAREHPEDQLVAFNQGWVEIYRRRAAAAERAWERTVELDQDTRLGRTATALLTELESRSGG
;
A
#
# COMPACT_ATOMS: atom_id res chain seq x y z
N MET A 1 -60.94 36.16 3.87
CA MET A 1 -60.31 34.85 4.22
C MET A 1 -59.50 34.43 3.03
N SER A 2 -58.14 34.58 3.14
CA SER A 2 -57.22 34.30 2.04
C SER A 2 -56.62 32.91 2.30
N GLU A 3 -56.90 31.97 1.42
CA GLU A 3 -56.51 30.57 1.50
C GLU A 3 -55.03 30.46 1.07
N ALA A 4 -54.16 29.89 1.95
CA ALA A 4 -52.76 29.73 1.69
C ALA A 4 -52.52 28.63 0.62
N PRO A 5 -51.53 28.79 -0.27
CA PRO A 5 -51.28 27.80 -1.32
C PRO A 5 -50.73 26.49 -0.74
N PRO A 6 -51.03 25.34 -1.35
CA PRO A 6 -50.59 24.04 -0.88
C PRO A 6 -49.06 23.85 -0.98
N PRO A 7 -48.46 23.04 -0.09
CA PRO A 7 -47.01 22.80 -0.10
C PRO A 7 -46.56 22.06 -1.36
N PRO A 8 -45.32 22.32 -1.84
CA PRO A 8 -44.78 21.65 -3.03
C PRO A 8 -44.56 20.15 -2.79
N ALA A 9 -44.89 19.34 -3.79
CA ALA A 9 -44.75 17.90 -3.75
C ALA A 9 -43.23 17.48 -3.60
N PRO A 10 -42.94 16.38 -2.88
CA PRO A 10 -41.57 15.91 -2.68
C PRO A 10 -40.95 15.54 -4.01
N ARG A 11 -39.79 16.15 -4.32
CA ARG A 11 -38.93 15.79 -5.46
C ARG A 11 -38.37 14.38 -5.25
N ARG A 12 -38.83 13.41 -6.03
CA ARG A 12 -38.23 12.07 -6.12
C ARG A 12 -36.88 12.20 -6.79
N VAL A 13 -35.81 12.09 -6.01
CA VAL A 13 -34.43 11.95 -6.51
C VAL A 13 -34.37 10.57 -7.18
N ARG A 14 -34.36 10.53 -8.50
CA ARG A 14 -34.01 9.31 -9.25
C ARG A 14 -32.49 9.15 -9.22
N LEU A 15 -32.02 8.28 -8.36
CA LEU A 15 -30.65 7.78 -8.44
C LEU A 15 -30.51 7.00 -9.75
N GLY A 16 -29.90 7.62 -10.76
CA GLY A 16 -29.61 7.00 -12.07
C GLY A 16 -28.44 6.02 -11.95
N LEU A 17 -28.65 4.91 -11.24
CA LEU A 17 -27.70 3.79 -11.19
C LEU A 17 -27.90 2.96 -12.45
N THR A 18 -26.88 2.93 -13.32
CA THR A 18 -26.88 2.01 -14.46
C THR A 18 -26.75 0.57 -13.95
N PRO A 19 -27.36 -0.43 -14.63
CA PRO A 19 -27.33 -1.83 -14.20
C PRO A 19 -25.89 -2.36 -14.00
N ARG A 20 -24.92 -1.80 -14.71
CA ARG A 20 -23.49 -2.13 -14.56
C ARG A 20 -22.90 -1.63 -13.24
N ARG A 21 -23.31 -0.47 -12.75
CA ARG A 21 -22.89 0.05 -11.43
C ARG A 21 -23.56 -0.70 -10.29
N LEU A 22 -24.80 -1.14 -10.48
CA LEU A 22 -25.50 -1.99 -9.50
C LEU A 22 -24.82 -3.36 -9.37
N ALA A 23 -24.41 -3.96 -10.49
CA ALA A 23 -23.68 -5.24 -10.50
C ALA A 23 -22.32 -5.15 -9.81
N VAL A 24 -21.59 -4.03 -9.99
CA VAL A 24 -20.30 -3.80 -9.31
C VAL A 24 -20.49 -3.61 -7.80
N LEU A 25 -21.52 -2.83 -7.40
CA LEU A 25 -21.83 -2.64 -5.98
C LEU A 25 -22.30 -3.94 -5.31
N LEU A 26 -23.09 -4.76 -6.02
CA LEU A 26 -23.53 -6.07 -5.53
C LEU A 26 -22.32 -7.04 -5.41
N GLY A 27 -21.42 -7.03 -6.39
CA GLY A 27 -20.18 -7.83 -6.35
C GLY A 27 -19.28 -7.47 -5.17
N VAL A 28 -19.10 -6.19 -4.89
CA VAL A 28 -18.32 -5.72 -3.73
C VAL A 28 -19.02 -6.11 -2.41
N TRP A 29 -20.36 -6.07 -2.36
CA TRP A 29 -21.12 -6.46 -1.17
C TRP A 29 -21.05 -7.97 -0.91
N ILE A 30 -21.13 -8.80 -1.97
CA ILE A 30 -20.99 -10.26 -1.86
C ILE A 30 -19.59 -10.64 -1.40
N VAL A 31 -18.54 -9.96 -1.87
CA VAL A 31 -17.15 -10.18 -1.42
C VAL A 31 -16.98 -9.75 0.05
N ALA A 32 -17.57 -8.63 0.47
CA ALA A 32 -17.50 -8.18 1.86
C ALA A 32 -18.26 -9.10 2.83
N VAL A 33 -19.44 -9.59 2.45
CA VAL A 33 -20.23 -10.55 3.25
C VAL A 33 -19.59 -11.94 3.23
N GLY A 34 -19.03 -12.37 2.10
CA GLY A 34 -18.29 -13.63 2.00
C GLY A 34 -17.03 -13.63 2.87
N ALA A 35 -16.31 -12.51 2.94
CA ALA A 35 -15.17 -12.36 3.84
C ALA A 35 -15.57 -12.38 5.32
N ALA A 36 -16.71 -11.78 5.68
CA ALA A 36 -17.22 -11.80 7.06
C ALA A 36 -17.66 -13.21 7.51
N LEU A 37 -18.24 -14.01 6.60
CA LEU A 37 -18.65 -15.39 6.89
C LEU A 37 -17.44 -16.33 6.99
N LEU A 38 -16.40 -16.15 6.15
CA LEU A 38 -15.16 -16.91 6.24
C LEU A 38 -14.35 -16.60 7.51
N ILE A 39 -14.47 -15.39 8.05
CA ILE A 39 -13.85 -14.99 9.32
C ILE A 39 -14.56 -15.67 10.50
N ALA A 40 -15.87 -15.85 10.46
CA ALA A 40 -16.62 -16.55 11.49
C ALA A 40 -16.27 -18.05 11.55
N ASP A 41 -16.12 -18.70 10.38
CA ASP A 41 -15.79 -20.12 10.27
C ASP A 41 -14.32 -20.41 10.68
N ALA A 42 -13.41 -19.46 10.45
CA ALA A 42 -12.00 -19.59 10.84
C ALA A 42 -11.74 -19.40 12.34
N LEU A 43 -12.71 -18.87 13.09
CA LEU A 43 -12.63 -18.71 14.54
C LEU A 43 -13.12 -19.95 15.32
N ASP A 44 -13.86 -20.85 14.65
CA ASP A 44 -14.44 -22.06 15.28
C ASP A 44 -13.67 -23.36 14.99
N SER A 45 -12.56 -23.29 14.22
CA SER A 45 -11.75 -24.49 13.92
C SER A 45 -10.70 -24.72 15.01
N PRO A 46 -10.68 -25.89 15.67
CA PRO A 46 -9.66 -26.22 16.66
C PRO A 46 -8.31 -26.37 15.97
N VAL A 47 -7.29 -25.74 16.57
CA VAL A 47 -5.90 -25.81 16.15
C VAL A 47 -5.41 -27.26 16.24
N GLY A 48 -5.18 -27.92 15.12
CA GLY A 48 -4.52 -29.21 15.04
C GLY A 48 -3.02 -29.05 15.34
N GLU A 49 -2.57 -29.67 16.43
CA GLU A 49 -1.17 -29.91 16.72
C GLU A 49 -0.58 -30.85 15.66
N GLY A 50 0.46 -30.40 14.96
CA GLY A 50 1.29 -31.31 14.16
C GLY A 50 2.10 -30.60 13.10
N ALA A 51 3.31 -30.25 13.42
CA ALA A 51 4.56 -30.46 12.68
C ALA A 51 5.63 -29.45 13.18
N ARG A 52 6.39 -29.87 14.18
CA ARG A 52 7.76 -29.42 14.35
C ARG A 52 8.58 -30.27 13.38
N ASP A 53 9.19 -29.65 12.39
CA ASP A 53 10.58 -29.91 12.03
C ASP A 53 11.02 -29.04 10.84
N GLU A 54 12.34 -28.76 10.81
CA GLU A 54 13.10 -28.07 9.78
C GLU A 54 13.08 -26.54 9.79
N ALA A 55 13.89 -26.00 10.71
CA ALA A 55 14.45 -24.66 10.56
C ALA A 55 15.44 -24.65 9.35
N GLN A 56 14.90 -24.58 8.15
CA GLN A 56 15.67 -24.16 6.98
C GLN A 56 15.72 -22.63 7.02
N ALA A 57 16.94 -22.10 7.07
CA ALA A 57 17.20 -20.67 6.92
C ALA A 57 16.63 -20.22 5.57
N VAL A 58 15.41 -19.72 5.58
CA VAL A 58 14.75 -19.12 4.42
C VAL A 58 15.50 -17.81 4.18
N ALA A 59 16.25 -17.75 3.08
CA ALA A 59 16.78 -16.50 2.56
C ALA A 59 15.62 -15.48 2.49
N PRO A 60 15.85 -14.20 2.88
CA PRO A 60 14.81 -13.20 2.86
C PRO A 60 14.18 -13.17 1.47
N GLY A 61 12.91 -13.57 1.39
CA GLY A 61 12.16 -13.61 0.13
C GLY A 61 12.11 -12.22 -0.52
N PRO A 62 11.89 -12.15 -1.83
CA PRO A 62 11.75 -10.87 -2.52
C PRO A 62 10.65 -10.03 -1.87
N VAL A 63 10.81 -8.72 -1.91
CA VAL A 63 9.74 -7.78 -1.52
C VAL A 63 8.49 -8.25 -2.21
N GLN A 64 7.40 -8.48 -1.49
CA GLN A 64 6.09 -8.70 -2.09
C GLN A 64 5.61 -7.38 -2.73
N VAL A 65 6.28 -7.01 -3.83
CA VAL A 65 5.64 -6.22 -4.86
C VAL A 65 4.62 -7.16 -5.45
N PRO A 66 3.33 -6.81 -5.53
CA PRO A 66 2.33 -7.67 -6.15
C PRO A 66 2.88 -8.19 -7.48
N GLY A 67 3.11 -9.50 -7.59
CA GLY A 67 3.75 -10.09 -8.76
C GLY A 67 2.98 -9.71 -10.02
N GLY A 68 3.66 -9.12 -11.00
CA GLY A 68 3.02 -8.58 -12.19
C GLY A 68 2.39 -7.19 -12.02
N ALA A 69 2.79 -6.41 -11.01
CA ALA A 69 2.26 -5.05 -10.80
C ALA A 69 2.40 -4.17 -12.05
N LEU A 70 3.41 -4.40 -12.86
CA LEU A 70 3.56 -3.76 -14.18
C LEU A 70 2.77 -4.48 -15.28
N ALA A 71 2.31 -5.74 -15.07
CA ALA A 71 1.57 -6.52 -16.06
C ALA A 71 0.07 -6.19 -16.10
N ALA A 72 -0.48 -5.66 -15.03
CA ALA A 72 -1.86 -5.26 -15.01
C ALA A 72 -2.03 -3.99 -15.85
N GLY A 73 -2.76 -4.05 -16.95
CA GLY A 73 -3.33 -2.88 -17.61
C GLY A 73 -3.94 -1.94 -16.57
N ASP A 74 -4.89 -1.14 -16.78
CA ASP A 74 -5.42 -0.09 -15.89
C ASP A 74 -5.65 -0.41 -14.38
N GLY A 75 -5.13 -1.53 -13.87
CA GLY A 75 -5.29 -2.08 -12.52
C GLY A 75 -4.02 -2.18 -11.68
N LEU A 76 -3.20 -1.11 -11.60
CA LEU A 76 -2.14 -1.05 -10.58
C LEU A 76 -2.76 -1.20 -9.17
N PRO A 77 -2.11 -1.95 -8.27
CA PRO A 77 -2.55 -2.06 -6.87
C PRO A 77 -2.55 -0.69 -6.19
N PRO A 78 -3.17 -0.50 -5.03
CA PRO A 78 -3.07 0.76 -4.30
C PRO A 78 -1.61 1.15 -4.09
N LEU A 79 -1.29 2.46 -4.29
CA LEU A 79 0.05 2.98 -4.04
C LEU A 79 0.38 2.86 -2.55
N ALA A 80 1.41 2.12 -2.22
CA ALA A 80 1.84 1.90 -0.84
C ALA A 80 3.35 2.00 -0.70
N LEU A 81 3.82 2.42 0.48
CA LEU A 81 5.23 2.45 0.82
C LEU A 81 5.82 1.03 0.80
N VAL A 82 6.85 0.83 0.01
CA VAL A 82 7.63 -0.42 0.02
C VAL A 82 8.75 -0.28 1.05
N LEU A 83 8.77 -1.20 2.01
CA LEU A 83 9.73 -1.19 3.11
C LEU A 83 11.03 -1.89 2.70
N ASP A 84 12.14 -1.48 3.30
CA ASP A 84 13.47 -2.08 3.16
C ASP A 84 13.62 -3.43 3.88
N ARG A 85 12.71 -3.72 4.80
CA ARG A 85 12.69 -4.91 5.66
C ARG A 85 11.38 -5.67 5.55
N PRO A 86 11.37 -6.98 5.91
CA PRO A 86 10.13 -7.74 6.03
C PRO A 86 9.28 -7.21 7.19
N LEU A 87 7.99 -7.53 7.14
CA LEU A 87 7.11 -7.37 8.29
C LEU A 87 7.57 -8.31 9.42
N PRO A 88 7.15 -8.06 10.68
CA PRO A 88 7.46 -8.93 11.81
C PRO A 88 7.12 -10.40 11.55
N ASP A 89 7.86 -11.30 12.20
CA ASP A 89 7.66 -12.75 12.07
C ASP A 89 6.19 -13.13 12.30
N GLY A 90 5.68 -13.99 11.43
CA GLY A 90 4.30 -14.45 11.46
C GLY A 90 3.25 -13.40 11.03
N VAL A 91 3.67 -12.17 10.66
CA VAL A 91 2.75 -11.15 10.12
C VAL A 91 2.74 -11.18 8.60
N GLY A 92 3.91 -11.33 7.98
CA GLY A 92 4.07 -11.27 6.52
C GLY A 92 3.22 -12.29 5.76
N ASP A 93 2.99 -13.46 6.35
CA ASP A 93 2.23 -14.56 5.75
C ASP A 93 0.71 -14.43 5.90
N LEU A 94 0.26 -13.47 6.69
CA LEU A 94 -1.16 -13.23 6.90
C LEU A 94 -1.78 -12.48 5.71
N PRO A 95 -3.08 -12.66 5.44
CA PRO A 95 -3.82 -11.79 4.53
C PRO A 95 -3.72 -10.31 4.98
N PRO A 96 -3.68 -9.33 4.05
CA PRO A 96 -3.42 -7.91 4.39
C PRO A 96 -4.30 -7.34 5.51
N ILE A 97 -5.57 -7.69 5.57
CA ILE A 97 -6.47 -7.24 6.63
C ILE A 97 -6.04 -7.77 8.01
N ARG A 98 -5.56 -9.02 8.08
CA ARG A 98 -5.04 -9.60 9.33
C ARG A 98 -3.67 -9.04 9.68
N GLN A 99 -2.84 -8.71 8.69
CA GLN A 99 -1.59 -7.96 8.91
C GLN A 99 -1.89 -6.63 9.60
N ALA A 100 -2.87 -5.85 9.10
CA ALA A 100 -3.25 -4.57 9.70
C ALA A 100 -3.72 -4.72 11.15
N VAL A 101 -4.55 -5.73 11.44
CA VAL A 101 -5.00 -6.02 12.80
C VAL A 101 -3.81 -6.35 13.71
N ARG A 102 -2.95 -7.29 13.27
CA ARG A 102 -1.80 -7.72 14.08
C ARG A 102 -0.79 -6.59 14.31
N LEU A 103 -0.49 -5.80 13.27
CA LEU A 103 0.38 -4.62 13.40
C LEU A 103 -0.23 -3.55 14.32
N SER A 104 -1.54 -3.37 14.29
CA SER A 104 -2.25 -2.47 15.21
C SER A 104 -2.13 -2.92 16.67
N GLU A 105 -2.17 -4.22 16.95
CA GLU A 105 -1.94 -4.79 18.28
C GLU A 105 -0.49 -4.58 18.71
N LEU A 106 0.46 -4.89 17.83
CA LEU A 106 1.89 -4.70 18.09
C LEU A 106 2.21 -3.23 18.37
N ALA A 107 1.69 -2.29 17.56
CA ALA A 107 1.92 -0.86 17.74
C ALA A 107 1.31 -0.30 19.04
N ARG A 108 0.32 -0.99 19.64
CA ARG A 108 -0.23 -0.64 20.97
C ARG A 108 0.64 -1.16 22.11
N SER A 109 1.22 -2.35 21.95
CA SER A 109 2.04 -3.00 22.99
C SER A 109 3.51 -2.61 22.94
N ASP A 110 4.01 -2.21 21.77
CA ASP A 110 5.39 -1.81 21.53
C ASP A 110 5.45 -0.37 21.04
N PRO A 111 6.13 0.56 21.74
CA PRO A 111 6.24 1.95 21.37
C PRO A 111 7.15 2.21 20.14
N ASP A 112 7.77 1.18 19.55
CA ASP A 112 8.64 1.32 18.38
C ASP A 112 7.89 2.00 17.21
N PRO A 113 8.34 3.18 16.73
CA PRO A 113 7.72 3.88 15.61
C PRO A 113 7.67 3.04 14.33
N ARG A 114 8.57 2.05 14.18
CA ARG A 114 8.60 1.14 13.05
C ARG A 114 7.29 0.35 12.89
N ARG A 115 6.66 -0.05 14.00
CA ARG A 115 5.35 -0.74 13.98
C ARG A 115 4.26 0.12 13.36
N LEU A 116 4.31 1.42 13.58
CA LEU A 116 3.37 2.36 12.99
C LEU A 116 3.65 2.58 11.50
N VAL A 117 4.92 2.58 11.09
CA VAL A 117 5.29 2.65 9.66
C VAL A 117 4.81 1.41 8.91
N GLU A 118 5.05 0.22 9.47
CA GLU A 118 4.58 -1.06 8.93
C GLU A 118 3.05 -1.09 8.80
N LEU A 119 2.34 -0.66 9.84
CA LEU A 119 0.88 -0.52 9.82
C LEU A 119 0.42 0.44 8.73
N GLY A 120 1.07 1.61 8.61
CA GLY A 120 0.76 2.60 7.58
C GLY A 120 0.90 2.04 6.16
N SER A 121 1.98 1.29 5.89
CA SER A 121 2.21 0.62 4.61
C SER A 121 1.09 -0.38 4.27
N VAL A 122 0.70 -1.24 5.21
CA VAL A 122 -0.38 -2.22 5.01
C VAL A 122 -1.73 -1.52 4.83
N LEU A 123 -2.02 -0.45 5.57
CA LEU A 123 -3.25 0.32 5.40
C LEU A 123 -3.32 1.00 4.02
N GLN A 124 -2.20 1.48 3.47
CA GLN A 124 -2.16 1.96 2.08
C GLN A 124 -2.49 0.85 1.09
N LEU A 125 -1.94 -0.36 1.25
CA LEU A 125 -2.27 -1.52 0.42
C LEU A 125 -3.75 -1.89 0.49
N LEU A 126 -4.38 -1.68 1.63
CA LEU A 126 -5.82 -1.90 1.83
C LEU A 126 -6.68 -0.75 1.24
N GLY A 127 -6.07 0.31 0.71
CA GLY A 127 -6.78 1.48 0.18
C GLY A 127 -7.38 2.36 1.28
N ASP A 128 -6.79 2.37 2.47
CA ASP A 128 -7.19 3.22 3.60
C ASP A 128 -6.14 4.32 3.87
N PRO A 129 -6.08 5.37 3.04
CA PRO A 129 -5.09 6.42 3.16
C PRO A 129 -5.26 7.29 4.42
N GLU A 130 -6.48 7.37 4.98
CA GLU A 130 -6.74 8.16 6.18
C GLU A 130 -6.09 7.53 7.42
N ASN A 131 -6.29 6.23 7.61
CA ASN A 131 -5.66 5.50 8.70
C ASN A 131 -4.15 5.36 8.49
N ALA A 132 -3.68 5.15 7.24
CA ALA A 132 -2.27 5.17 6.90
C ALA A 132 -1.61 6.50 7.30
N THR A 133 -2.24 7.63 6.95
CA THR A 133 -1.77 8.97 7.35
C THR A 133 -1.65 9.10 8.87
N ARG A 134 -2.65 8.61 9.62
CA ARG A 134 -2.60 8.63 11.10
C ARG A 134 -1.43 7.82 11.63
N ALA A 135 -1.21 6.63 11.09
CA ALA A 135 -0.11 5.76 11.49
C ALA A 135 1.25 6.41 11.22
N TYR A 136 1.48 6.93 10.01
CA TYR A 136 2.73 7.61 9.68
C TYR A 136 2.97 8.88 10.49
N ARG A 137 1.93 9.69 10.74
CA ARG A 137 2.04 10.86 11.63
C ARG A 137 2.42 10.48 13.05
N ALA A 138 1.83 9.40 13.57
CA ALA A 138 2.17 8.90 14.89
C ALA A 138 3.61 8.34 14.94
N ALA A 139 4.10 7.73 13.86
CA ALA A 139 5.51 7.32 13.75
C ALA A 139 6.44 8.53 13.72
N ALA A 140 6.17 9.51 12.86
CA ALA A 140 6.97 10.74 12.75
C ALA A 140 6.95 11.59 14.03
N ALA A 141 5.86 11.57 14.81
CA ALA A 141 5.82 12.24 16.10
C ALA A 141 6.74 11.59 17.14
N ARG A 142 6.99 10.27 17.04
CA ARG A 142 7.89 9.52 17.92
C ARG A 142 9.35 9.58 17.45
N ALA A 143 9.56 9.59 16.13
CA ALA A 143 10.86 9.65 15.48
C ALA A 143 10.78 10.62 14.29
N PRO A 144 11.00 11.91 14.49
CA PRO A 144 10.88 12.94 13.44
C PRO A 144 11.83 12.73 12.26
N ASP A 145 12.97 12.10 12.50
CA ASP A 145 14.00 11.83 11.49
C ASP A 145 13.84 10.46 10.81
N ASP A 146 12.78 9.70 11.14
CA ASP A 146 12.51 8.40 10.49
C ASP A 146 12.10 8.63 9.03
N LEU A 147 13.00 8.28 8.12
CA LEU A 147 12.81 8.48 6.68
C LEU A 147 11.66 7.64 6.12
N ALA A 148 11.40 6.45 6.69
CA ALA A 148 10.29 5.62 6.24
C ALA A 148 8.94 6.24 6.62
N ALA A 149 8.82 6.86 7.80
CA ALA A 149 7.63 7.61 8.19
C ALA A 149 7.40 8.84 7.29
N ARG A 150 8.48 9.60 7.01
CA ARG A 150 8.44 10.77 6.12
C ARG A 150 8.10 10.38 4.68
N ALA A 151 8.69 9.31 4.16
CA ALA A 151 8.39 8.76 2.84
C ALA A 151 6.93 8.27 2.75
N GLY A 152 6.45 7.56 3.78
CA GLY A 152 5.06 7.12 3.88
C GLY A 152 4.07 8.30 3.84
N LEU A 153 4.35 9.39 4.55
CA LEU A 153 3.56 10.62 4.50
C LEU A 153 3.55 11.27 3.11
N ALA A 154 4.71 11.27 2.42
CA ALA A 154 4.77 11.76 1.06
C ALA A 154 3.96 10.88 0.10
N MET A 155 4.06 9.55 0.21
CA MET A 155 3.38 8.62 -0.67
C MET A 155 1.86 8.60 -0.50
N VAL A 156 1.36 8.75 0.72
CA VAL A 156 -0.09 8.75 0.98
C VAL A 156 -0.82 9.90 0.27
N GLU A 157 -0.13 11.00 -0.01
CA GLU A 157 -0.65 12.09 -0.84
C GLU A 157 -1.04 11.62 -2.25
N GLY A 158 -0.38 10.55 -2.75
CA GLY A 158 -0.64 9.97 -4.07
C GLY A 158 -1.92 9.16 -4.17
N ALA A 159 -2.56 8.80 -3.05
CA ALA A 159 -3.74 7.93 -3.05
C ALA A 159 -4.92 8.49 -3.86
N GLY A 160 -5.02 9.83 -3.98
CA GLY A 160 -6.04 10.51 -4.78
C GLY A 160 -5.75 10.58 -6.29
N GLY A 161 -4.63 10.01 -6.78
CA GLY A 161 -4.23 10.11 -8.18
C GLY A 161 -3.81 11.55 -8.59
N GLY A 162 -3.70 11.80 -9.90
CA GLY A 162 -3.53 13.13 -10.49
C GLY A 162 -2.55 14.07 -9.76
N ALA A 163 -3.05 15.17 -9.21
CA ALA A 163 -2.27 16.15 -8.45
C ALA A 163 -1.66 15.56 -7.18
N GLY A 164 -2.28 14.57 -6.55
CA GLY A 164 -1.75 13.83 -5.40
C GLY A 164 -0.45 13.12 -5.74
N LEU A 165 -0.40 12.40 -6.87
CA LEU A 165 0.82 11.75 -7.35
C LEU A 165 1.95 12.76 -7.61
N ALA A 166 1.62 13.96 -8.09
CA ALA A 166 2.63 15.01 -8.28
C ALA A 166 3.21 15.48 -6.94
N ARG A 167 2.37 15.62 -5.90
CA ARG A 167 2.84 15.99 -4.55
C ARG A 167 3.67 14.87 -3.93
N ALA A 168 3.23 13.61 -4.04
CA ALA A 168 4.00 12.45 -3.58
C ALA A 168 5.40 12.42 -4.20
N ALA A 169 5.49 12.58 -5.51
CA ALA A 169 6.78 12.63 -6.22
C ALA A 169 7.63 13.82 -5.78
N ALA A 170 7.05 15.00 -5.57
CA ALA A 170 7.78 16.16 -5.09
C ALA A 170 8.31 15.95 -3.65
N GLY A 171 7.50 15.35 -2.77
CA GLY A 171 7.90 15.01 -1.41
C GLY A 171 9.05 14.01 -1.37
N LEU A 172 8.97 12.91 -2.13
CA LEU A 172 10.06 11.94 -2.22
C LEU A 172 11.33 12.55 -2.87
N ALA A 173 11.18 13.40 -3.89
CA ALA A 173 12.31 14.09 -4.48
C ALA A 173 12.98 15.08 -3.52
N ALA A 174 12.24 15.67 -2.59
CA ALA A 174 12.83 16.48 -1.51
C ALA A 174 13.62 15.60 -0.54
N LEU A 175 13.06 14.48 -0.11
CA LEU A 175 13.77 13.51 0.75
C LEU A 175 15.03 12.97 0.08
N ALA A 176 14.97 12.61 -1.21
CA ALA A 176 16.13 12.12 -1.95
C ALA A 176 17.26 13.17 -2.09
N ARG A 177 16.95 14.47 -2.08
CA ARG A 177 17.96 15.53 -2.07
C ARG A 177 18.59 15.73 -0.69
N GLU A 178 17.81 15.54 0.38
CA GLU A 178 18.28 15.59 1.76
C GLU A 178 19.10 14.34 2.14
N HIS A 179 18.70 13.18 1.59
CA HIS A 179 19.26 11.87 1.90
C HIS A 179 19.53 11.10 0.60
N PRO A 180 20.54 11.51 -0.20
CA PRO A 180 20.80 10.91 -1.51
C PRO A 180 21.30 9.46 -1.44
N GLU A 181 21.74 9.01 -0.27
CA GLU A 181 22.19 7.64 0.02
C GLU A 181 21.08 6.71 0.53
N ASP A 182 19.87 7.22 0.73
CA ASP A 182 18.77 6.42 1.26
C ASP A 182 18.10 5.60 0.16
N GLN A 183 18.27 4.28 0.26
CA GLN A 183 17.77 3.33 -0.73
C GLN A 183 16.24 3.19 -0.71
N LEU A 184 15.60 3.30 0.46
CA LEU A 184 14.14 3.23 0.58
C LEU A 184 13.49 4.40 -0.14
N VAL A 185 14.04 5.61 0.01
CA VAL A 185 13.54 6.81 -0.66
C VAL A 185 13.70 6.68 -2.18
N ALA A 186 14.89 6.27 -2.66
CA ALA A 186 15.16 6.07 -4.09
C ALA A 186 14.21 5.04 -4.70
N PHE A 187 14.02 3.89 -4.05
CA PHE A 187 13.13 2.83 -4.53
C PHE A 187 11.67 3.32 -4.66
N ASN A 188 11.16 3.95 -3.61
CA ASN A 188 9.77 4.42 -3.59
C ASN A 188 9.53 5.60 -4.54
N GLN A 189 10.56 6.39 -4.86
CA GLN A 189 10.49 7.40 -5.91
C GLN A 189 10.20 6.75 -7.27
N GLY A 190 10.91 5.67 -7.62
CA GLY A 190 10.64 4.91 -8.84
C GLY A 190 9.21 4.37 -8.87
N TRP A 191 8.74 3.87 -7.74
CA TRP A 191 7.39 3.34 -7.63
C TRP A 191 6.33 4.41 -7.90
N VAL A 192 6.43 5.60 -7.32
CA VAL A 192 5.50 6.73 -7.61
C VAL A 192 5.56 7.15 -9.08
N GLU A 193 6.73 7.12 -9.73
CA GLU A 193 6.85 7.51 -11.15
C GLU A 193 6.15 6.51 -12.08
N ILE A 194 6.05 5.21 -11.73
CA ILE A 194 5.21 4.24 -12.45
C ILE A 194 3.73 4.66 -12.43
N TYR A 195 3.21 5.04 -11.26
CA TYR A 195 1.81 5.53 -11.15
C TYR A 195 1.59 6.83 -11.92
N ARG A 196 2.63 7.62 -12.10
CA ARG A 196 2.63 8.83 -12.94
C ARG A 196 2.81 8.53 -14.42
N ARG A 197 2.94 7.26 -14.81
CA ARG A 197 3.22 6.80 -16.19
C ARG A 197 4.52 7.39 -16.77
N ARG A 198 5.54 7.55 -15.94
CA ARG A 198 6.86 8.10 -16.27
C ARG A 198 7.94 7.02 -16.17
N ALA A 199 7.87 6.02 -17.07
CA ALA A 199 8.75 4.85 -17.02
C ALA A 199 10.25 5.23 -16.97
N ALA A 200 10.71 6.15 -17.82
CA ALA A 200 12.11 6.59 -17.81
C ALA A 200 12.56 7.28 -16.49
N ALA A 201 11.63 7.87 -15.73
CA ALA A 201 11.95 8.43 -14.42
C ALA A 201 11.99 7.34 -13.35
N ALA A 202 11.11 6.35 -13.44
CA ALA A 202 11.13 5.18 -12.58
C ALA A 202 12.42 4.37 -12.77
N GLU A 203 12.83 4.15 -14.02
CA GLU A 203 14.07 3.48 -14.39
C GLU A 203 15.27 4.13 -13.69
N ARG A 204 15.48 5.43 -13.85
CA ARG A 204 16.58 6.16 -13.19
C ARG A 204 16.56 6.05 -11.66
N ALA A 205 15.37 6.05 -11.04
CA ALA A 205 15.26 5.93 -9.60
C ALA A 205 15.62 4.51 -9.12
N TRP A 206 15.23 3.48 -9.88
CA TRP A 206 15.58 2.09 -9.58
C TRP A 206 17.04 1.76 -9.92
N GLU A 207 17.60 2.33 -10.99
CA GLU A 207 19.05 2.29 -11.25
C GLU A 207 19.82 2.86 -10.04
N ARG A 208 19.39 4.02 -9.55
CA ARG A 208 19.98 4.60 -8.33
C ARG A 208 19.82 3.67 -7.11
N THR A 209 18.71 2.99 -6.96
CA THR A 209 18.50 2.01 -5.89
C THR A 209 19.52 0.86 -5.97
N VAL A 210 19.79 0.35 -7.17
CA VAL A 210 20.77 -0.72 -7.42
C VAL A 210 22.19 -0.22 -7.18
N GLU A 211 22.53 1.00 -7.63
CA GLU A 211 23.85 1.61 -7.39
C GLU A 211 24.17 1.79 -5.89
N LEU A 212 23.16 2.10 -5.08
CA LEU A 212 23.34 2.26 -3.64
C LEU A 212 23.70 0.93 -2.97
N ASP A 213 22.96 -0.13 -3.24
CA ASP A 213 23.28 -1.49 -2.80
C ASP A 213 22.39 -2.51 -3.54
N GLN A 214 22.99 -3.27 -4.46
CA GLN A 214 22.29 -4.29 -5.24
C GLN A 214 21.91 -5.54 -4.43
N ASP A 215 22.61 -5.81 -3.32
CA ASP A 215 22.48 -7.04 -2.54
C ASP A 215 21.40 -6.94 -1.45
N THR A 216 20.84 -5.77 -1.25
CA THR A 216 19.70 -5.58 -0.38
C THR A 216 18.41 -6.14 -0.98
N ARG A 217 17.37 -6.21 -0.16
CA ARG A 217 16.02 -6.55 -0.62
C ARG A 217 15.51 -5.57 -1.67
N LEU A 218 15.68 -4.26 -1.46
CA LEU A 218 15.24 -3.23 -2.41
C LEU A 218 16.07 -3.24 -3.69
N GLY A 219 17.39 -3.43 -3.58
CA GLY A 219 18.28 -3.52 -4.74
C GLY A 219 17.90 -4.67 -5.67
N ARG A 220 17.74 -5.88 -5.12
CA ARG A 220 17.29 -7.04 -5.91
C ARG A 220 15.90 -6.83 -6.54
N THR A 221 14.98 -6.18 -5.82
CA THR A 221 13.66 -5.89 -6.36
C THR A 221 13.74 -4.85 -7.47
N ALA A 222 14.55 -3.81 -7.32
CA ALA A 222 14.78 -2.80 -8.36
C ALA A 222 15.36 -3.44 -9.62
N THR A 223 16.35 -4.34 -9.50
CA THR A 223 16.92 -5.09 -10.63
C THR A 223 15.84 -5.88 -11.39
N ALA A 224 14.96 -6.58 -10.68
CA ALA A 224 13.88 -7.32 -11.30
C ALA A 224 12.88 -6.40 -12.03
N LEU A 225 12.54 -5.25 -11.45
CA LEU A 225 11.65 -4.27 -12.07
C LEU A 225 12.27 -3.60 -13.31
N LEU A 226 13.57 -3.32 -13.29
CA LEU A 226 14.30 -2.81 -14.46
C LEU A 226 14.25 -3.81 -15.61
N THR A 227 14.53 -5.09 -15.35
CA THR A 227 14.44 -6.15 -16.36
C THR A 227 13.02 -6.27 -16.93
N GLU A 228 12.00 -6.11 -16.09
CA GLU A 228 10.61 -6.13 -16.55
C GLU A 228 10.28 -4.92 -17.44
N LEU A 229 10.77 -3.71 -17.13
CA LEU A 229 10.60 -2.52 -17.96
C LEU A 229 11.27 -2.69 -19.33
N GLU A 230 12.52 -3.17 -19.36
CA GLU A 230 13.27 -3.42 -20.61
C GLU A 230 12.53 -4.40 -21.52
N SER A 231 12.03 -5.51 -20.95
CA SER A 231 11.30 -6.53 -21.72
C SER A 231 10.04 -5.99 -22.42
N ARG A 232 9.41 -4.97 -21.84
CA ARG A 232 8.21 -4.32 -22.40
C ARG A 232 8.49 -3.22 -23.41
N SER A 233 9.66 -2.57 -23.32
CA SER A 233 10.06 -1.53 -24.24
C SER A 233 10.64 -2.09 -25.55
N GLY A 234 11.09 -3.36 -25.57
CA GLY A 234 11.70 -4.04 -26.71
C GLY A 234 10.73 -4.87 -27.57
N GLY A 235 9.45 -4.98 -27.21
CA GLY A 235 8.41 -5.67 -27.98
C GLY A 235 7.44 -4.69 -28.64
#